data_8ab8a32ad528245f88aed47acd785a4b
#
_entry.id   8ab8a32ad528245f88aed47acd785a4b
#
_cell.length_a   1.000
_cell.length_b   1.000
_cell.length_c   1.000
_cell.angle_alpha   90.00
_cell.angle_beta   90.00
_cell.angle_gamma   90.00
#
_symmetry.space_group_name_H-M   'P 1'
#
loop_
_entity.id
_entity.type
_entity.pdbx_description
1 polymer ?
#
loop_
_entity_poly.entity_id
_entity_poly.type
_entity_poly.pdbx_seq_one_letter_code
_entity_poly.pdbx_strand_id
1 'polypeptide(L)'
;MKNTKKNIIPVIAVLVLIVIIILFMLLGRLIEKYTPSKEHQELSEYYGLASDDSVALIFNNEVLSVQGRLIDGNVYLDFETVHDKINSRFFWDANENKLLYTTATDLISADAESTTYYVTKDARTLDHTIVKADASTAYIAIDFVKQYSDFDYTVYDQPCLLYTSDAAD
;
A
#
# COMPACT_ATOMS: atom_id res chain seq x y z
N MET A 1 -35.17 65.46 33.07
CA MET A 1 -34.82 64.49 32.06
C MET A 1 -33.27 64.24 32.04
N LYS A 2 -32.70 63.58 33.04
CA LYS A 2 -31.21 63.45 33.11
C LYS A 2 -30.69 62.08 33.59
N ASN A 3 -31.55 61.05 33.79
CA ASN A 3 -31.13 59.77 34.36
C ASN A 3 -31.24 58.53 33.44
N THR A 4 -31.83 58.66 32.27
CA THR A 4 -32.02 57.53 31.35
C THR A 4 -30.74 57.11 30.61
N LYS A 5 -29.81 58.03 30.34
CA LYS A 5 -28.55 57.72 29.62
C LYS A 5 -27.55 56.93 30.48
N LYS A 6 -27.59 57.03 31.81
CA LYS A 6 -26.63 56.35 32.71
C LYS A 6 -26.86 54.86 32.85
N ASN A 7 -28.09 54.40 32.63
CA ASN A 7 -28.49 52.98 32.74
C ASN A 7 -28.40 52.23 31.40
N ILE A 8 -28.32 52.94 30.29
CA ILE A 8 -28.26 52.31 28.95
C ILE A 8 -26.87 51.73 28.64
N ILE A 9 -25.81 52.40 29.10
CA ILE A 9 -24.41 51.99 28.86
C ILE A 9 -24.15 50.57 29.40
N PRO A 10 -24.46 50.21 30.68
CA PRO A 10 -24.23 48.87 31.18
C PRO A 10 -25.08 47.81 30.47
N VAL A 11 -26.31 48.16 30.06
CA VAL A 11 -27.19 47.23 29.30
C VAL A 11 -26.61 46.92 27.92
N ILE A 12 -26.07 47.94 27.22
CA ILE A 12 -25.40 47.74 25.93
C ILE A 12 -24.13 46.90 26.12
N ALA A 13 -23.35 47.15 27.16
CA ALA A 13 -22.14 46.37 27.45
C ALA A 13 -22.45 44.89 27.69
N VAL A 14 -23.52 44.56 28.42
CA VAL A 14 -23.96 43.17 28.63
C VAL A 14 -24.41 42.52 27.32
N LEU A 15 -25.19 43.24 26.48
CA LEU A 15 -25.61 42.74 25.18
C LEU A 15 -24.41 42.45 24.25
N VAL A 16 -23.45 43.32 24.20
CA VAL A 16 -22.21 43.11 23.41
C VAL A 16 -21.46 41.90 23.92
N LEU A 17 -21.34 41.73 25.24
CA LEU A 17 -20.68 40.55 25.83
C LEU A 17 -21.38 39.25 25.43
N ILE A 18 -22.73 39.22 25.46
CA ILE A 18 -23.49 38.04 25.04
C ILE A 18 -23.28 37.72 23.56
N VAL A 19 -23.25 38.72 22.68
CA VAL A 19 -22.98 38.53 21.26
C VAL A 19 -21.58 37.97 21.04
N ILE A 20 -20.57 38.45 21.76
CA ILE A 20 -19.20 37.94 21.68
C ILE A 20 -19.15 36.48 22.13
N ILE A 21 -19.81 36.09 23.20
CA ILE A 21 -19.86 34.71 23.69
C ILE A 21 -20.52 33.79 22.63
N ILE A 22 -21.60 34.22 22.03
CA ILE A 22 -22.30 33.47 20.97
C ILE A 22 -21.36 33.32 19.74
N LEU A 23 -20.65 34.37 19.38
CA LEU A 23 -19.70 34.35 18.26
C LEU A 23 -18.54 33.35 18.51
N PHE A 24 -17.99 33.33 19.74
CA PHE A 24 -16.96 32.35 20.11
C PHE A 24 -17.47 30.92 20.11
N MET A 25 -18.72 30.66 20.55
CA MET A 25 -19.33 29.33 20.46
C MET A 25 -19.53 28.87 19.02
N LEU A 26 -19.95 29.78 18.12
CA LEU A 26 -20.10 29.47 16.70
C LEU A 26 -18.77 29.22 16.02
N LEU A 27 -17.75 30.03 16.32
CA LEU A 27 -16.39 29.83 15.82
C LEU A 27 -15.81 28.52 16.32
N GLY A 28 -15.99 28.16 17.60
CA GLY A 28 -15.57 26.88 18.14
C GLY A 28 -16.14 25.68 17.37
N ARG A 29 -17.44 25.71 17.09
CA ARG A 29 -18.13 24.67 16.30
C ARG A 29 -17.63 24.61 14.84
N LEU A 30 -17.32 25.75 14.23
CA LEU A 30 -16.76 25.79 12.89
C LEU A 30 -15.33 25.20 12.86
N ILE A 31 -14.50 25.56 13.84
CA ILE A 31 -13.13 25.02 13.94
C ILE A 31 -13.20 23.50 14.13
N GLU A 32 -14.04 23.00 15.02
CA GLU A 32 -14.20 21.55 15.24
C GLU A 32 -14.67 20.80 13.98
N LYS A 33 -15.56 21.40 13.19
CA LYS A 33 -16.06 20.84 11.92
C LYS A 33 -15.00 20.82 10.81
N TYR A 34 -14.09 21.79 10.77
CA TYR A 34 -13.09 21.93 9.71
C TYR A 34 -11.67 21.57 10.16
N THR A 35 -11.48 21.19 11.43
CA THR A 35 -10.20 20.65 11.88
C THR A 35 -10.15 19.18 11.47
N PRO A 36 -9.16 18.74 10.69
CA PRO A 36 -9.01 17.32 10.36
C PRO A 36 -8.89 16.54 11.66
N SER A 37 -9.62 15.42 11.73
CA SER A 37 -9.55 14.49 12.85
C SER A 37 -8.09 14.13 13.11
N LYS A 38 -7.66 14.22 14.37
CA LYS A 38 -6.34 13.74 14.80
C LYS A 38 -6.36 12.24 15.11
N GLU A 39 -7.41 11.54 14.77
CA GLU A 39 -7.42 10.09 14.81
C GLU A 39 -6.43 9.61 13.74
N HIS A 40 -5.25 9.26 14.18
CA HIS A 40 -4.34 8.44 13.40
C HIS A 40 -5.01 7.06 13.30
N GLN A 41 -5.67 6.78 12.18
CA GLN A 41 -5.93 5.41 11.81
C GLN A 41 -4.57 4.75 11.61
N GLU A 42 -4.34 3.66 12.31
CA GLU A 42 -3.18 2.81 12.04
C GLU A 42 -3.28 2.39 10.57
N LEU A 43 -2.24 2.67 9.80
CA LEU A 43 -2.24 2.39 8.36
C LEU A 43 -2.39 0.89 8.07
N SER A 44 -1.96 0.03 8.99
CA SER A 44 -2.19 -1.41 8.95
C SER A 44 -3.69 -1.75 8.98
N GLU A 45 -4.48 -1.06 9.81
CA GLU A 45 -5.95 -1.20 9.85
C GLU A 45 -6.60 -0.64 8.58
N TYR A 46 -6.11 0.50 8.08
CA TYR A 46 -6.63 1.11 6.85
C TYR A 46 -6.45 0.20 5.63
N TYR A 47 -5.30 -0.46 5.51
CA TYR A 47 -5.02 -1.40 4.41
C TYR A 47 -5.44 -2.83 4.72
N GLY A 48 -5.99 -3.10 5.92
CA GLY A 48 -6.48 -4.41 6.32
C GLY A 48 -5.39 -5.48 6.34
N LEU A 49 -4.16 -5.12 6.77
CA LEU A 49 -3.04 -6.07 6.82
C LEU A 49 -3.35 -7.21 7.78
N ALA A 50 -3.20 -8.44 7.29
CA ALA A 50 -3.53 -9.65 8.05
C ALA A 50 -2.48 -9.98 9.13
N SER A 51 -1.23 -9.58 8.92
CA SER A 51 -0.08 -9.79 9.82
C SER A 51 1.01 -8.76 9.58
N ASP A 52 2.02 -8.73 10.45
CA ASP A 52 3.19 -7.85 10.30
C ASP A 52 4.03 -8.15 9.05
N ASP A 53 3.94 -9.39 8.54
CA ASP A 53 4.61 -9.81 7.31
C ASP A 53 3.75 -9.58 6.06
N SER A 54 2.54 -9.05 6.20
CA SER A 54 1.67 -8.76 5.06
C SER A 54 2.06 -7.46 4.40
N VAL A 55 1.98 -7.44 3.07
CA VAL A 55 2.27 -6.28 2.22
C VAL A 55 1.01 -5.88 1.49
N ALA A 56 0.51 -4.67 1.72
CA ALA A 56 -0.57 -4.12 0.92
C ALA A 56 -0.08 -3.82 -0.50
N LEU A 57 -0.86 -4.21 -1.48
CA LEU A 57 -0.52 -4.03 -2.89
C LEU A 57 -1.39 -2.94 -3.50
N ILE A 58 -0.74 -1.92 -4.06
CA ILE A 58 -1.42 -0.86 -4.81
C ILE A 58 -0.95 -0.91 -6.26
N PHE A 59 -1.87 -1.22 -7.16
CA PHE A 59 -1.63 -1.26 -8.59
C PHE A 59 -2.43 -0.14 -9.27
N ASN A 60 -1.76 0.75 -10.00
CA ASN A 60 -2.37 1.87 -10.72
C ASN A 60 -3.37 2.67 -9.86
N ASN A 61 -2.98 3.01 -8.61
CA ASN A 61 -3.79 3.69 -7.61
C ASN A 61 -4.99 2.90 -7.05
N GLU A 62 -5.08 1.60 -7.33
CA GLU A 62 -6.10 0.72 -6.77
C GLU A 62 -5.48 -0.22 -5.74
N VAL A 63 -6.05 -0.26 -4.53
CA VAL A 63 -5.65 -1.21 -3.48
C VAL A 63 -6.23 -2.57 -3.82
N LEU A 64 -5.36 -3.57 -3.97
CA LEU A 64 -5.81 -4.94 -4.21
C LEU A 64 -6.32 -5.58 -2.91
N SER A 65 -7.29 -6.47 -3.05
CA SER A 65 -7.78 -7.30 -1.95
C SER A 65 -6.81 -8.42 -1.55
N VAL A 66 -5.87 -8.74 -2.43
CA VAL A 66 -4.81 -9.71 -2.21
C VAL A 66 -3.61 -9.00 -1.62
N GLN A 67 -2.90 -9.65 -0.69
CA GLN A 67 -1.71 -9.11 -0.04
C GLN A 67 -0.47 -9.90 -0.46
N GLY A 68 0.64 -9.18 -0.63
CA GLY A 68 1.95 -9.80 -0.73
C GLY A 68 2.47 -10.24 0.64
N ARG A 69 3.65 -10.84 0.65
CA ARG A 69 4.37 -11.26 1.86
C ARG A 69 5.76 -10.64 1.92
N LEU A 70 6.15 -10.19 3.10
CA LEU A 70 7.53 -9.82 3.40
C LEU A 70 8.23 -11.03 4.02
N ILE A 71 9.24 -11.59 3.34
CA ILE A 71 9.99 -12.75 3.81
C ILE A 71 11.47 -12.42 3.74
N ASP A 72 12.16 -12.47 4.87
CA ASP A 72 13.60 -12.18 4.98
C ASP A 72 13.99 -10.81 4.37
N GLY A 73 13.10 -9.81 4.51
CA GLY A 73 13.30 -8.46 3.99
C GLY A 73 12.98 -8.27 2.51
N ASN A 74 12.54 -9.32 1.82
CA ASN A 74 12.16 -9.27 0.41
C ASN A 74 10.64 -9.39 0.25
N VAL A 75 10.07 -8.66 -0.70
CA VAL A 75 8.63 -8.70 -1.00
C VAL A 75 8.35 -9.79 -2.02
N TYR A 76 7.38 -10.62 -1.70
CA TYR A 76 6.88 -11.69 -2.55
C TYR A 76 5.42 -11.47 -2.90
N LEU A 77 5.07 -11.73 -4.15
CA LEU A 77 3.70 -11.71 -4.65
C LEU A 77 3.23 -13.13 -4.95
N ASP A 78 1.96 -13.40 -4.70
CA ASP A 78 1.38 -14.67 -5.10
C ASP A 78 1.40 -14.81 -6.65
N PHE A 79 1.50 -16.04 -7.13
CA PHE A 79 1.60 -16.33 -8.55
C PHE A 79 0.42 -15.77 -9.36
N GLU A 80 -0.80 -15.89 -8.84
CA GLU A 80 -1.99 -15.39 -9.55
C GLU A 80 -1.94 -13.88 -9.75
N THR A 81 -1.50 -13.13 -8.73
CA THR A 81 -1.30 -11.67 -8.85
C THR A 81 -0.23 -11.35 -9.90
N VAL A 82 0.89 -12.06 -9.91
CA VAL A 82 1.95 -11.85 -10.93
C VAL A 82 1.42 -12.14 -12.31
N HIS A 83 0.77 -13.29 -12.49
CA HIS A 83 0.25 -13.73 -13.79
C HIS A 83 -0.85 -12.79 -14.32
N ASP A 84 -1.83 -12.44 -13.48
CA ASP A 84 -3.03 -11.74 -13.94
C ASP A 84 -2.86 -10.21 -13.99
N LYS A 85 -1.98 -9.64 -13.14
CA LYS A 85 -1.85 -8.18 -13.02
C LYS A 85 -0.56 -7.62 -13.57
N ILE A 86 0.51 -8.42 -13.65
CA ILE A 86 1.83 -7.94 -14.07
C ILE A 86 2.22 -8.53 -15.42
N ASN A 87 2.32 -9.88 -15.50
CA ASN A 87 2.82 -10.51 -16.70
C ASN A 87 2.34 -11.96 -16.83
N SER A 88 1.40 -12.19 -17.74
CA SER A 88 0.78 -13.50 -17.99
C SER A 88 1.71 -14.54 -18.63
N ARG A 89 2.96 -14.19 -18.92
CA ARG A 89 3.96 -15.16 -19.41
C ARG A 89 4.61 -15.99 -18.31
N PHE A 90 4.44 -15.58 -17.05
CA PHE A 90 4.83 -16.42 -15.92
C PHE A 90 3.88 -17.62 -15.82
N PHE A 91 4.43 -18.79 -15.60
CA PHE A 91 3.69 -20.03 -15.42
C PHE A 91 4.24 -20.80 -14.23
N TRP A 92 3.37 -21.22 -13.35
CA TRP A 92 3.72 -22.06 -12.20
C TRP A 92 3.34 -23.51 -12.45
N ASP A 93 4.33 -24.41 -12.51
CA ASP A 93 4.10 -25.84 -12.54
C ASP A 93 4.07 -26.40 -11.11
N ALA A 94 2.87 -26.60 -10.59
CA ALA A 94 2.69 -27.13 -9.24
C ALA A 94 3.12 -28.61 -9.09
N ASN A 95 3.23 -29.39 -10.19
CA ASN A 95 3.68 -30.77 -10.12
C ASN A 95 5.20 -30.86 -9.98
N GLU A 96 5.91 -29.98 -10.66
CA GLU A 96 7.37 -29.91 -10.61
C GLU A 96 7.89 -28.90 -9.58
N ASN A 97 7.00 -28.13 -8.94
CA ASN A 97 7.35 -26.99 -8.08
C ASN A 97 8.34 -26.02 -8.76
N LYS A 98 8.01 -25.63 -9.97
CA LYS A 98 8.87 -24.86 -10.83
C LYS A 98 8.16 -23.64 -11.42
N LEU A 99 8.81 -22.49 -11.34
CA LEU A 99 8.40 -21.29 -12.05
C LEU A 99 9.04 -21.29 -13.43
N LEU A 100 8.22 -21.01 -14.45
CA LEU A 100 8.65 -20.91 -15.85
C LEU A 100 8.28 -19.52 -16.37
N TYR A 101 9.14 -18.97 -17.20
CA TYR A 101 8.89 -17.77 -17.97
C TYR A 101 9.51 -17.89 -19.36
N THR A 102 8.75 -17.54 -20.40
CA THR A 102 9.22 -17.67 -21.79
C THR A 102 9.32 -16.32 -22.47
N THR A 103 10.47 -16.09 -23.11
CA THR A 103 10.65 -14.99 -24.06
C THR A 103 10.59 -15.54 -25.49
N ALA A 104 10.87 -14.70 -26.48
CA ALA A 104 10.94 -15.14 -27.88
C ALA A 104 12.13 -16.11 -28.13
N THR A 105 13.18 -16.04 -27.32
CA THR A 105 14.44 -16.76 -27.52
C THR A 105 14.81 -17.68 -26.37
N ASP A 106 14.34 -17.42 -25.16
CA ASP A 106 14.82 -18.08 -23.95
C ASP A 106 13.66 -18.64 -23.11
N LEU A 107 13.95 -19.76 -22.47
CA LEU A 107 13.17 -20.30 -21.38
C LEU A 107 13.88 -19.98 -20.06
N ILE A 108 13.21 -19.27 -19.18
CA ILE A 108 13.68 -19.02 -17.83
C ILE A 108 12.97 -20.00 -16.89
N SER A 109 13.72 -20.64 -15.99
CA SER A 109 13.16 -21.57 -15.02
C SER A 109 13.83 -21.41 -13.66
N ALA A 110 13.01 -21.44 -12.59
CA ALA A 110 13.45 -21.41 -11.21
C ALA A 110 12.71 -22.50 -10.41
N ASP A 111 13.46 -23.33 -9.71
CA ASP A 111 12.88 -24.30 -8.79
C ASP A 111 12.43 -23.58 -7.50
N ALA A 112 11.35 -24.06 -6.88
CA ALA A 112 10.94 -23.56 -5.59
C ALA A 112 12.04 -23.71 -4.55
N GLU A 113 12.09 -22.78 -3.60
CA GLU A 113 13.07 -22.72 -2.50
C GLU A 113 14.53 -22.60 -2.97
N SER A 114 14.75 -22.22 -4.25
CA SER A 114 16.08 -22.02 -4.82
C SER A 114 16.41 -20.54 -4.97
N THR A 115 17.68 -20.21 -4.76
CA THR A 115 18.26 -18.89 -5.13
C THR A 115 18.79 -18.88 -6.56
N THR A 116 18.87 -20.06 -7.20
CA THR A 116 19.40 -20.23 -8.57
C THR A 116 18.26 -20.42 -9.56
N TYR A 117 18.37 -19.74 -10.69
CA TYR A 117 17.50 -19.92 -11.84
C TYR A 117 18.31 -20.11 -13.12
N TYR A 118 17.68 -20.62 -14.14
CA TYR A 118 18.32 -20.88 -15.42
C TYR A 118 17.70 -20.02 -16.52
N VAL A 119 18.54 -19.42 -17.34
CA VAL A 119 18.15 -18.81 -18.62
C VAL A 119 18.61 -19.74 -19.71
N THR A 120 17.68 -20.51 -20.27
CA THR A 120 17.93 -21.63 -21.18
C THR A 120 18.81 -22.70 -20.51
N LYS A 121 20.13 -22.53 -20.47
CA LYS A 121 21.09 -23.43 -19.81
C LYS A 121 22.05 -22.71 -18.89
N ASP A 122 22.04 -21.39 -18.89
CA ASP A 122 22.95 -20.57 -18.10
C ASP A 122 22.39 -20.36 -16.70
N ALA A 123 23.09 -20.85 -15.69
CA ALA A 123 22.72 -20.67 -14.31
C ALA A 123 23.02 -19.23 -13.85
N ARG A 124 22.07 -18.63 -13.14
CA ARG A 124 22.18 -17.33 -12.49
C ARG A 124 21.69 -17.45 -11.04
N THR A 125 22.19 -16.61 -10.16
CA THR A 125 21.88 -16.68 -8.74
C THR A 125 21.51 -15.30 -8.21
N LEU A 126 20.47 -15.23 -7.37
CA LEU A 126 20.14 -14.10 -6.51
C LEU A 126 20.65 -14.35 -5.09
N ASP A 127 20.65 -13.33 -4.26
CA ASP A 127 21.04 -13.41 -2.84
C ASP A 127 19.93 -13.92 -1.94
N HIS A 128 18.74 -14.12 -2.49
CA HIS A 128 17.54 -14.62 -1.80
C HIS A 128 16.79 -15.66 -2.65
N THR A 129 15.82 -16.33 -2.03
CA THR A 129 14.98 -17.33 -2.69
C THR A 129 14.09 -16.66 -3.73
N ILE A 130 14.02 -17.21 -4.94
CA ILE A 130 13.24 -16.66 -6.06
C ILE A 130 11.75 -16.98 -5.91
N VAL A 131 11.45 -18.23 -5.56
CA VAL A 131 10.07 -18.72 -5.40
C VAL A 131 9.93 -19.46 -4.09
N LYS A 132 8.95 -19.05 -3.29
CA LYS A 132 8.50 -19.75 -2.09
C LYS A 132 7.24 -20.52 -2.40
N ALA A 133 7.26 -21.84 -2.32
CA ALA A 133 6.07 -22.67 -2.50
C ALA A 133 5.27 -22.78 -1.20
N ASP A 134 3.96 -22.59 -1.31
CA ASP A 134 2.99 -22.86 -0.23
C ASP A 134 2.03 -23.94 -0.74
N ALA A 135 1.34 -24.65 0.16
CA ALA A 135 0.52 -25.81 -0.15
C ALA A 135 -0.49 -25.64 -1.31
N SER A 136 -0.90 -24.41 -1.59
CA SER A 136 -1.92 -24.07 -2.60
C SER A 136 -1.44 -23.10 -3.68
N THR A 137 -0.31 -22.40 -3.47
CA THR A 137 0.19 -21.38 -4.40
C THR A 137 1.70 -21.23 -4.30
N ALA A 138 2.27 -20.40 -5.15
CA ALA A 138 3.66 -19.98 -5.09
C ALA A 138 3.75 -18.46 -4.89
N TYR A 139 4.75 -18.01 -4.15
CA TYR A 139 5.09 -16.62 -3.95
C TYR A 139 6.39 -16.31 -4.66
N ILE A 140 6.40 -15.31 -5.52
CA ILE A 140 7.52 -14.96 -6.39
C ILE A 140 8.11 -13.63 -5.92
N ALA A 141 9.43 -13.57 -5.78
CA ALA A 141 10.15 -12.35 -5.41
C ALA A 141 9.91 -11.25 -6.45
N ILE A 142 9.53 -10.05 -6.00
CA ILE A 142 9.11 -8.97 -6.91
C ILE A 142 10.26 -8.45 -7.78
N ASP A 143 11.48 -8.43 -7.27
CA ASP A 143 12.66 -8.02 -8.01
C ASP A 143 12.99 -9.00 -9.17
N PHE A 144 12.72 -10.31 -8.97
CA PHE A 144 12.78 -11.28 -10.05
C PHE A 144 11.69 -11.03 -11.10
N VAL A 145 10.46 -10.74 -10.69
CA VAL A 145 9.38 -10.37 -11.62
C VAL A 145 9.75 -9.12 -12.42
N LYS A 146 10.33 -8.11 -11.77
CA LYS A 146 10.79 -6.86 -12.40
C LYS A 146 11.82 -7.09 -13.50
N GLN A 147 12.70 -8.09 -13.37
CA GLN A 147 13.70 -8.39 -14.39
C GLN A 147 13.08 -8.78 -15.75
N TYR A 148 11.86 -9.30 -15.73
CA TYR A 148 11.16 -9.85 -16.90
C TYR A 148 9.84 -9.14 -17.21
N SER A 149 9.56 -8.03 -16.53
CA SER A 149 8.32 -7.27 -16.70
C SER A 149 8.59 -5.77 -16.69
N ASP A 150 7.85 -5.05 -17.50
CA ASP A 150 7.99 -3.60 -17.64
C ASP A 150 7.00 -2.89 -16.70
N PHE A 151 7.40 -2.70 -15.46
CA PHE A 151 6.68 -1.93 -14.45
C PHE A 151 7.66 -1.38 -13.43
N ASP A 152 7.30 -0.30 -12.75
CA ASP A 152 8.06 0.21 -11.63
C ASP A 152 7.34 -0.04 -10.31
N TYR A 153 8.11 -0.24 -9.24
CA TYR A 153 7.53 -0.41 -7.93
C TYR A 153 8.33 0.32 -6.85
N THR A 154 7.66 0.70 -5.79
CA THR A 154 8.25 1.25 -4.57
C THR A 154 7.71 0.51 -3.36
N VAL A 155 8.59 0.13 -2.45
CA VAL A 155 8.24 -0.49 -1.17
C VAL A 155 8.38 0.55 -0.08
N TYR A 156 7.36 0.68 0.75
CA TYR A 156 7.36 1.53 1.94
C TYR A 156 7.36 0.63 3.19
N ASP A 157 8.31 0.83 4.08
CA ASP A 157 8.52 -0.04 5.25
C ASP A 157 7.43 0.11 6.33
N GLN A 158 6.73 1.25 6.35
CA GLN A 158 5.69 1.48 7.38
C GLN A 158 4.48 2.23 6.80
N PRO A 159 3.33 1.57 6.69
CA PRO A 159 3.07 0.14 6.73
C PRO A 159 3.75 -0.54 5.54
N CYS A 160 3.97 -1.84 5.61
CA CYS A 160 4.55 -2.55 4.48
C CYS A 160 3.61 -2.45 3.26
N LEU A 161 3.97 -1.62 2.30
CA LEU A 161 3.15 -1.20 1.17
C LEU A 161 3.98 -1.29 -0.10
N LEU A 162 3.49 -2.02 -1.07
CA LEU A 162 4.04 -2.04 -2.42
C LEU A 162 3.16 -1.20 -3.34
N TYR A 163 3.73 -0.19 -3.95
CA TYR A 163 3.10 0.61 -4.98
C TYR A 163 3.70 0.27 -6.34
N THR A 164 2.85 -0.02 -7.32
CA THR A 164 3.28 -0.23 -8.71
C THR A 164 2.59 0.77 -9.62
N SER A 165 3.30 1.22 -10.63
CA SER A 165 2.75 1.94 -11.77
C SER A 165 3.20 1.26 -13.05
N ASP A 166 2.34 1.25 -14.07
CA ASP A 166 2.78 0.90 -15.42
C ASP A 166 3.91 1.86 -15.81
N ALA A 167 4.93 1.36 -16.47
CA ALA A 167 5.92 2.23 -17.08
C ALA A 167 5.16 3.19 -18.02
N ALA A 168 5.26 4.47 -17.74
CA ALA A 168 4.63 5.48 -18.61
C ALA A 168 5.30 5.39 -20.00
N ASP A 169 4.49 5.13 -21.02
CA ASP A 169 4.86 5.24 -22.42
C ASP A 169 5.38 6.65 -22.76
#